data_e1ab3412b0889cddaa7ee401eac4e09f
#
_entry.id   e1ab3412b0889cddaa7ee401eac4e09f
#
_cell.length_a   1.000
_cell.length_b   1.000
_cell.length_c   1.000
_cell.angle_alpha   90.00
_cell.angle_beta   90.00
_cell.angle_gamma   90.00
#
_symmetry.space_group_name_H-M   'P 1'
#
loop_
_entity.id
_entity.type
_entity.pdbx_description
1 polymer ?
#
loop_
_entity_poly.entity_id
_entity_poly.type
_entity_poly.pdbx_seq_one_letter_code
_entity_poly.pdbx_strand_id
1 'polypeptide(L)'
;MPQRPRSDAICQEAIDAVTRTGGNVMAASRVLDEDEATIRRRYEDGIKRGLKPTVEPLKIPEHPQRQIVEIENGIAVVFSDAHFWPNIITTAHRAVVKFCRDFGKELKLVVNNGDAIDGATISRHPPIGWENRPKLVDEIIAAQQRLGEIRDAAKRAKLTWNLGNHDGRYEMRLAQVAPEFARIHGVHLKDHFGDDWKSAWSTWVNGDVVIKHRLKGGIHAAHNNTLHAGKHIVTGHLHSLKVTPWTDYGGTRFGVDTGTTAEPYGPMFTDYMEDGPRNWRSGFAVLTFHKSRLLWPEVVHVCGKNEVEFRGKVAKL
;
A
#
# COMPACT_ATOMS: atom_id res chain seq x y z
N MET A 1 4.23 0.53 -58.38
CA MET A 1 5.49 -0.21 -58.20
C MET A 1 5.44 -0.96 -56.86
N PRO A 2 5.77 -2.24 -56.74
CA PRO A 2 5.82 -2.91 -55.46
C PRO A 2 6.92 -2.26 -54.61
N GLN A 3 6.58 -1.90 -53.39
CA GLN A 3 7.53 -1.32 -52.43
C GLN A 3 8.66 -2.36 -52.17
N ARG A 4 9.93 -1.92 -52.18
CA ARG A 4 11.08 -2.78 -51.81
C ARG A 4 10.86 -3.34 -50.41
N PRO A 5 11.14 -4.62 -50.19
CA PRO A 5 11.04 -5.19 -48.85
C PRO A 5 11.94 -4.43 -47.88
N ARG A 6 11.40 -4.08 -46.73
CA ARG A 6 12.14 -3.41 -45.66
C ARG A 6 13.22 -4.32 -45.12
N SER A 7 14.37 -3.78 -44.74
CA SER A 7 15.41 -4.55 -44.10
C SER A 7 15.00 -5.06 -42.72
N ASP A 8 15.51 -6.21 -42.30
CA ASP A 8 15.26 -6.73 -40.96
C ASP A 8 15.77 -5.79 -39.87
N ALA A 9 16.85 -5.04 -40.11
CA ALA A 9 17.39 -4.05 -39.19
C ALA A 9 16.34 -2.96 -38.83
N ILE A 10 15.68 -2.40 -39.85
CA ILE A 10 14.63 -1.36 -39.63
C ILE A 10 13.41 -1.94 -38.89
N CYS A 11 13.02 -3.16 -39.18
CA CYS A 11 11.96 -3.85 -38.48
C CYS A 11 12.33 -4.17 -37.02
N GLN A 12 13.59 -4.59 -36.81
CA GLN A 12 14.12 -4.85 -35.47
C GLN A 12 14.14 -3.57 -34.61
N GLU A 13 14.60 -2.46 -35.19
CA GLU A 13 14.60 -1.17 -34.51
C GLU A 13 13.19 -0.75 -34.04
N ALA A 14 12.17 -0.95 -34.90
CA ALA A 14 10.77 -0.68 -34.52
C ALA A 14 10.26 -1.63 -33.45
N ILE A 15 10.62 -2.92 -33.50
CA ILE A 15 10.26 -3.90 -32.46
C ILE A 15 10.88 -3.49 -31.12
N ASP A 16 12.15 -3.13 -31.12
CA ASP A 16 12.85 -2.75 -29.89
C ASP A 16 12.31 -1.43 -29.31
N ALA A 17 11.99 -0.45 -30.14
CA ALA A 17 11.38 0.81 -29.71
C ALA A 17 9.98 0.59 -29.13
N VAL A 18 9.13 -0.20 -29.78
CA VAL A 18 7.79 -0.54 -29.26
C VAL A 18 7.90 -1.33 -27.97
N THR A 19 8.87 -2.24 -27.86
CA THR A 19 9.12 -3.00 -26.64
C THR A 19 9.57 -2.11 -25.49
N ARG A 20 10.51 -1.18 -25.72
CA ARG A 20 10.96 -0.18 -24.72
C ARG A 20 9.85 0.74 -24.26
N THR A 21 8.86 1.00 -25.10
CA THR A 21 7.72 1.86 -24.77
C THR A 21 6.48 1.09 -24.24
N GLY A 22 6.68 -0.17 -23.85
CA GLY A 22 5.61 -0.99 -23.27
C GLY A 22 4.48 -1.30 -24.23
N GLY A 23 4.76 -1.45 -25.53
CA GLY A 23 3.78 -1.73 -26.58
C GLY A 23 3.13 -0.47 -27.19
N ASN A 24 3.54 0.71 -26.78
CA ASN A 24 2.96 1.98 -27.23
C ASN A 24 3.64 2.47 -28.53
N VAL A 25 2.99 2.22 -29.68
CA VAL A 25 3.51 2.58 -31.02
C VAL A 25 3.68 4.10 -31.20
N MET A 26 2.78 4.91 -30.63
CA MET A 26 2.87 6.37 -30.68
C MET A 26 4.10 6.88 -29.89
N ALA A 27 4.37 6.30 -28.72
CA ALA A 27 5.57 6.64 -27.98
C ALA A 27 6.84 6.18 -28.72
N ALA A 28 6.82 5.01 -29.34
CA ALA A 28 7.92 4.51 -30.17
C ALA A 28 8.17 5.41 -31.40
N SER A 29 7.15 5.96 -32.01
CA SER A 29 7.28 6.89 -33.14
C SER A 29 8.02 8.17 -32.74
N ARG A 30 7.75 8.69 -31.56
CA ARG A 30 8.47 9.87 -31.03
C ARG A 30 9.94 9.55 -30.70
N VAL A 31 10.22 8.34 -30.21
CA VAL A 31 11.60 7.92 -29.91
C VAL A 31 12.44 7.77 -31.17
N LEU A 32 11.82 7.32 -32.26
CA LEU A 32 12.52 7.09 -33.54
C LEU A 32 12.40 8.29 -34.50
N ASP A 33 11.71 9.35 -34.10
CA ASP A 33 11.42 10.53 -34.94
C ASP A 33 10.79 10.16 -36.30
N GLU A 34 9.82 9.22 -36.25
CA GLU A 34 9.15 8.68 -37.44
C GLU A 34 7.63 8.74 -37.23
N ASP A 35 6.84 8.74 -38.30
CA ASP A 35 5.38 8.70 -38.15
C ASP A 35 4.86 7.37 -37.61
N GLU A 36 3.75 7.43 -36.84
CA GLU A 36 3.16 6.27 -36.17
C GLU A 36 2.80 5.13 -37.16
N ALA A 37 2.28 5.47 -38.36
CA ALA A 37 1.90 4.47 -39.34
C ALA A 37 3.12 3.74 -39.90
N THR A 38 4.26 4.42 -40.02
CA THR A 38 5.52 3.83 -40.44
C THR A 38 6.05 2.88 -39.38
N ILE A 39 6.08 3.28 -38.10
CA ILE A 39 6.51 2.40 -37.00
C ILE A 39 5.58 1.19 -36.87
N ARG A 40 4.27 1.38 -36.93
CA ARG A 40 3.30 0.28 -36.89
C ARG A 40 3.56 -0.75 -37.99
N ARG A 41 3.75 -0.31 -39.22
CA ARG A 41 4.05 -1.21 -40.35
C ARG A 41 5.38 -1.94 -40.21
N ARG A 42 6.45 -1.26 -39.73
CA ARG A 42 7.75 -1.88 -39.48
C ARG A 42 7.67 -2.94 -38.37
N TYR A 43 6.92 -2.63 -37.31
CA TYR A 43 6.69 -3.54 -36.20
C TYR A 43 5.90 -4.80 -36.65
N GLU A 44 4.78 -4.61 -37.37
CA GLU A 44 3.97 -5.72 -37.87
C GLU A 44 4.75 -6.60 -38.87
N ASP A 45 5.53 -5.99 -39.78
CA ASP A 45 6.38 -6.72 -40.70
C ASP A 45 7.44 -7.55 -39.97
N GLY A 46 8.07 -6.97 -38.95
CA GLY A 46 9.05 -7.67 -38.11
C GLY A 46 8.47 -8.88 -37.37
N ILE A 47 7.31 -8.70 -36.75
CA ILE A 47 6.59 -9.78 -36.08
C ILE A 47 6.22 -10.91 -37.07
N LYS A 48 5.72 -10.58 -38.27
CA LYS A 48 5.42 -11.55 -39.32
C LYS A 48 6.65 -12.37 -39.78
N ARG A 49 7.83 -11.78 -39.72
CA ARG A 49 9.12 -12.42 -40.03
C ARG A 49 9.69 -13.21 -38.85
N GLY A 50 9.04 -13.22 -37.69
CA GLY A 50 9.49 -13.94 -36.50
C GLY A 50 10.63 -13.24 -35.75
N LEU A 51 10.86 -11.92 -35.99
CA LEU A 51 11.83 -11.14 -35.23
C LEU A 51 11.34 -10.99 -33.79
N LYS A 52 12.26 -11.11 -32.84
CA LYS A 52 11.97 -10.96 -31.41
C LYS A 52 12.68 -9.72 -30.87
N PRO A 53 12.13 -9.08 -29.83
CA PRO A 53 12.83 -7.97 -29.17
C PRO A 53 14.23 -8.39 -28.72
N THR A 54 15.22 -7.53 -28.97
CA THR A 54 16.58 -7.67 -28.43
C THR A 54 16.77 -6.91 -27.13
N VAL A 55 15.78 -6.13 -26.74
CA VAL A 55 15.75 -5.34 -25.52
C VAL A 55 14.71 -5.89 -24.55
N GLU A 56 14.96 -5.75 -23.25
CA GLU A 56 13.93 -6.05 -22.25
C GLU A 56 12.78 -5.04 -22.34
N PRO A 57 11.53 -5.50 -22.20
CA PRO A 57 10.39 -4.60 -22.10
C PRO A 57 10.58 -3.64 -20.93
N LEU A 58 10.12 -2.41 -21.10
CA LEU A 58 10.05 -1.48 -19.99
C LEU A 58 9.23 -2.13 -18.88
N LYS A 59 9.85 -2.37 -17.73
CA LYS A 59 9.12 -2.85 -16.54
C LYS A 59 8.23 -1.73 -16.07
N ILE A 60 6.95 -1.79 -16.49
CA ILE A 60 5.94 -0.88 -15.99
C ILE A 60 5.69 -1.28 -14.53
N PRO A 61 5.82 -0.35 -13.58
CA PRO A 61 5.44 -0.65 -12.21
C PRO A 61 3.95 -0.99 -12.17
N GLU A 62 3.63 -2.26 -11.97
CA GLU A 62 2.27 -2.71 -11.73
C GLU A 62 1.99 -2.74 -10.24
N HIS A 63 0.87 -2.13 -9.82
CA HIS A 63 0.31 -2.37 -8.51
C HIS A 63 -0.71 -3.49 -8.65
N PRO A 64 -0.41 -4.71 -8.19
CA PRO A 64 -1.38 -5.78 -8.26
C PRO A 64 -2.63 -5.39 -7.45
N GLN A 65 -3.80 -5.77 -7.94
CA GLN A 65 -5.05 -5.46 -7.23
C GLN A 65 -5.11 -6.15 -5.87
N ARG A 66 -4.52 -7.36 -5.77
CA ARG A 66 -4.57 -8.21 -4.56
C ARG A 66 -3.24 -8.91 -4.33
N GLN A 67 -2.85 -9.01 -3.05
CA GLN A 67 -1.91 -10.02 -2.57
C GLN A 67 -2.70 -11.15 -1.95
N ILE A 68 -2.37 -12.39 -2.30
CA ILE A 68 -3.02 -13.59 -1.75
C ILE A 68 -2.01 -14.29 -0.83
N VAL A 69 -2.43 -14.57 0.38
CA VAL A 69 -1.60 -15.19 1.41
C VAL A 69 -2.38 -16.33 2.06
N GLU A 70 -1.75 -17.50 2.18
CA GLU A 70 -2.31 -18.63 2.91
C GLU A 70 -1.62 -18.75 4.27
N ILE A 71 -2.43 -18.86 5.33
CA ILE A 71 -1.99 -19.05 6.71
C ILE A 71 -2.83 -20.18 7.34
N GLU A 72 -2.28 -21.36 7.44
CA GLU A 72 -2.95 -22.46 8.11
C GLU A 72 -3.02 -22.24 9.62
N ASN A 73 -1.86 -21.99 10.25
CA ASN A 73 -1.73 -21.69 11.67
C ASN A 73 -0.71 -20.57 11.86
N GLY A 74 -1.05 -19.55 12.64
CA GLY A 74 -0.15 -18.44 12.93
C GLY A 74 -0.87 -17.09 13.06
N ILE A 75 -0.08 -16.05 13.09
CA ILE A 75 -0.52 -14.70 13.42
C ILE A 75 -0.25 -13.76 12.23
N ALA A 76 -1.19 -12.86 11.98
CA ALA A 76 -0.98 -11.69 11.17
C ALA A 76 -1.12 -10.42 12.03
N VAL A 77 -0.17 -9.50 11.91
CA VAL A 77 -0.24 -8.14 12.48
C VAL A 77 -0.67 -7.19 11.38
N VAL A 78 -1.73 -6.41 11.64
CA VAL A 78 -2.26 -5.43 10.68
C VAL A 78 -2.28 -4.06 11.35
N PHE A 79 -1.47 -3.16 10.85
CA PHE A 79 -1.44 -1.76 11.27
C PHE A 79 -1.75 -0.84 10.09
N SER A 80 -2.19 0.38 10.36
CA SER A 80 -2.51 1.37 9.33
C SER A 80 -2.32 2.79 9.83
N ASP A 81 -2.51 3.74 8.92
CA ASP A 81 -2.63 5.16 9.24
C ASP A 81 -1.45 5.62 10.10
N ALA A 82 -0.25 5.24 9.66
CA ALA A 82 0.98 5.52 10.38
C ALA A 82 1.41 6.97 10.22
N HIS A 83 1.13 7.58 9.07
CA HIS A 83 1.50 8.95 8.76
C HIS A 83 2.88 9.27 9.33
N PHE A 84 3.88 8.45 8.96
CA PHE A 84 5.21 8.51 9.54
C PHE A 84 5.80 9.90 9.41
N TRP A 85 5.86 10.58 10.55
CA TRP A 85 6.32 11.95 10.63
C TRP A 85 7.81 12.01 10.96
N PRO A 86 8.60 12.91 10.33
CA PRO A 86 10.02 13.06 10.63
C PRO A 86 10.26 13.27 12.13
N ASN A 87 11.27 12.57 12.67
CA ASN A 87 11.71 12.67 14.06
C ASN A 87 10.69 12.22 15.14
N ILE A 88 9.55 11.65 14.73
CA ILE A 88 8.56 11.11 15.69
C ILE A 88 8.54 9.58 15.60
N ILE A 89 8.66 8.94 16.76
CA ILE A 89 8.50 7.50 16.94
C ILE A 89 7.35 7.29 17.92
N THR A 90 6.20 6.88 17.38
CA THR A 90 4.99 6.73 18.20
C THR A 90 5.04 5.50 19.11
N THR A 91 4.25 5.51 20.18
CA THR A 91 4.10 4.36 21.07
C THR A 91 3.56 3.15 20.29
N ALA A 92 2.57 3.34 19.42
CA ALA A 92 2.01 2.26 18.60
C ALA A 92 3.06 1.65 17.65
N HIS A 93 3.90 2.46 17.00
CA HIS A 93 4.97 1.95 16.14
C HIS A 93 5.94 1.04 16.92
N ARG A 94 6.40 1.49 18.10
CA ARG A 94 7.27 0.67 18.96
C ARG A 94 6.60 -0.63 19.38
N ALA A 95 5.29 -0.57 19.65
CA ALA A 95 4.50 -1.75 19.95
C ALA A 95 4.45 -2.71 18.76
N VAL A 96 4.18 -2.24 17.54
CA VAL A 96 4.21 -3.09 16.33
C VAL A 96 5.55 -3.81 16.22
N VAL A 97 6.68 -3.07 16.33
CA VAL A 97 8.02 -3.66 16.27
C VAL A 97 8.24 -4.71 17.37
N LYS A 98 7.84 -4.40 18.62
CA LYS A 98 7.93 -5.33 19.73
C LYS A 98 7.11 -6.59 19.50
N PHE A 99 5.85 -6.46 19.13
CA PHE A 99 4.95 -7.60 18.91
C PHE A 99 5.40 -8.45 17.72
N CYS A 100 5.90 -7.86 16.64
CA CYS A 100 6.49 -8.61 15.53
C CYS A 100 7.68 -9.47 15.99
N ARG A 101 8.49 -8.95 16.90
CA ARG A 101 9.62 -9.69 17.49
C ARG A 101 9.15 -10.79 18.44
N ASP A 102 8.20 -10.46 19.33
CA ASP A 102 7.72 -11.38 20.37
C ASP A 102 6.95 -12.57 19.79
N PHE A 103 6.15 -12.38 18.72
CA PHE A 103 5.48 -13.47 18.02
C PHE A 103 6.44 -14.41 17.27
N GLY A 104 7.62 -13.93 16.90
CA GLY A 104 8.70 -14.73 16.34
C GLY A 104 8.27 -15.62 15.17
N LYS A 105 8.37 -16.95 15.34
CA LYS A 105 8.00 -17.92 14.28
C LYS A 105 6.49 -18.08 14.03
N GLU A 106 5.66 -17.64 14.98
CA GLU A 106 4.20 -17.67 14.84
C GLU A 106 3.72 -16.54 13.92
N LEU A 107 4.47 -15.46 13.79
CA LEU A 107 4.18 -14.37 12.87
C LEU A 107 4.36 -14.83 11.42
N LYS A 108 3.29 -14.80 10.63
CA LYS A 108 3.28 -15.22 9.21
C LYS A 108 3.13 -14.07 8.26
N LEU A 109 2.48 -12.99 8.71
CA LEU A 109 2.15 -11.85 7.87
C LEU A 109 2.20 -10.56 8.68
N VAL A 110 2.75 -9.51 8.08
CA VAL A 110 2.60 -8.14 8.55
C VAL A 110 2.02 -7.32 7.41
N VAL A 111 0.95 -6.59 7.71
CA VAL A 111 0.28 -5.74 6.74
C VAL A 111 0.37 -4.28 7.19
N ASN A 112 1.05 -3.47 6.40
CA ASN A 112 0.83 -2.03 6.41
C ASN A 112 -0.45 -1.77 5.60
N ASN A 113 -1.54 -1.48 6.29
CA ASN A 113 -2.85 -1.33 5.67
C ASN A 113 -3.13 0.11 5.24
N GLY A 114 -2.12 0.79 4.72
CA GLY A 114 -2.22 2.08 4.05
C GLY A 114 -1.94 3.29 4.93
N ASP A 115 -1.78 4.42 4.25
CA ASP A 115 -1.44 5.71 4.81
C ASP A 115 -0.14 5.67 5.64
N ALA A 116 0.93 5.15 5.00
CA ALA A 116 2.27 5.16 5.57
C ALA A 116 2.86 6.56 5.62
N ILE A 117 2.65 7.37 4.59
CA ILE A 117 3.00 8.78 4.54
C ILE A 117 1.75 9.65 4.67
N ASP A 118 1.90 10.88 5.13
CA ASP A 118 0.80 11.85 5.07
C ASP A 118 0.70 12.52 3.70
N GLY A 119 1.82 12.84 3.08
CA GLY A 119 1.87 13.57 1.82
C GLY A 119 1.28 14.99 1.98
N ALA A 120 1.58 15.65 3.10
CA ALA A 120 1.00 16.94 3.46
C ALA A 120 1.22 18.01 2.40
N THR A 121 2.44 18.09 1.85
CA THR A 121 2.81 19.10 0.83
C THR A 121 2.24 18.83 -0.56
N ILE A 122 1.76 17.62 -0.82
CA ILE A 122 1.13 17.22 -2.08
C ILE A 122 -0.40 17.01 -1.94
N SER A 123 -0.96 17.40 -0.80
CA SER A 123 -2.40 17.37 -0.55
C SER A 123 -3.14 18.29 -1.52
N ARG A 124 -4.34 17.88 -1.92
CA ARG A 124 -5.27 18.73 -2.69
C ARG A 124 -5.92 19.84 -1.85
N HIS A 125 -5.83 19.73 -0.52
CA HIS A 125 -6.36 20.72 0.39
C HIS A 125 -5.34 21.86 0.54
N PRO A 126 -5.76 23.13 0.37
CA PRO A 126 -4.87 24.26 0.51
C PRO A 126 -4.31 24.33 1.94
N PRO A 127 -3.04 24.77 2.10
CA PRO A 127 -2.48 24.98 3.42
C PRO A 127 -3.13 26.18 4.10
N ILE A 128 -3.21 26.14 5.43
CA ILE A 128 -3.70 27.28 6.22
C ILE A 128 -2.65 28.40 6.30
N GLY A 129 -1.37 28.09 6.07
CA GLY A 129 -0.28 29.07 5.99
C GLY A 129 0.60 29.16 7.25
N TRP A 130 0.13 28.66 8.39
CA TRP A 130 0.95 28.51 9.62
C TRP A 130 1.27 27.07 9.97
N GLU A 131 0.86 26.12 9.13
CA GLU A 131 1.13 24.69 9.28
C GLU A 131 2.62 24.40 9.12
N ASN A 132 3.16 23.60 10.02
CA ASN A 132 4.51 23.08 9.90
C ASN A 132 4.50 21.74 9.15
N ARG A 133 4.39 21.78 7.82
CA ARG A 133 4.38 20.59 6.96
C ARG A 133 5.81 20.15 6.64
N PRO A 134 6.16 18.88 6.89
CA PRO A 134 7.46 18.34 6.48
C PRO A 134 7.57 18.31 4.96
N LYS A 135 8.78 18.31 4.45
CA LYS A 135 9.01 18.04 3.04
C LYS A 135 8.65 16.57 2.75
N LEU A 136 8.11 16.31 1.58
CA LEU A 136 7.74 14.95 1.16
C LEU A 136 8.91 13.96 1.27
N VAL A 137 10.13 14.39 0.93
CA VAL A 137 11.33 13.56 1.06
C VAL A 137 11.61 13.15 2.51
N ASP A 138 11.34 14.02 3.47
CA ASP A 138 11.55 13.74 4.90
C ASP A 138 10.51 12.73 5.41
N GLU A 139 9.26 12.80 4.92
CA GLU A 139 8.23 11.81 5.20
C GLU A 139 8.60 10.43 4.61
N ILE A 140 9.08 10.39 3.36
CA ILE A 140 9.54 9.16 2.71
C ILE A 140 10.69 8.53 3.51
N ILE A 141 11.69 9.31 3.92
CA ILE A 141 12.80 8.83 4.73
C ILE A 141 12.31 8.29 6.08
N ALA A 142 11.40 8.99 6.75
CA ALA A 142 10.80 8.51 7.99
C ALA A 142 10.07 7.18 7.79
N ALA A 143 9.26 7.06 6.74
CA ALA A 143 8.55 5.85 6.41
C ALA A 143 9.52 4.69 6.07
N GLN A 144 10.58 4.93 5.30
CA GLN A 144 11.62 3.93 5.02
C GLN A 144 12.25 3.38 6.29
N GLN A 145 12.62 4.27 7.22
CA GLN A 145 13.21 3.88 8.50
C GLN A 145 12.24 3.03 9.33
N ARG A 146 11.00 3.50 9.50
CA ARG A 146 9.99 2.83 10.33
C ARG A 146 9.56 1.47 9.74
N LEU A 147 9.32 1.40 8.43
CA LEU A 147 9.01 0.14 7.76
C LEU A 147 10.21 -0.82 7.76
N GLY A 148 11.44 -0.28 7.70
CA GLY A 148 12.67 -1.05 7.89
C GLY A 148 12.77 -1.69 9.27
N GLU A 149 12.47 -0.95 10.35
CA GLU A 149 12.45 -1.48 11.72
C GLU A 149 11.44 -2.63 11.91
N ILE A 150 10.25 -2.51 11.30
CA ILE A 150 9.23 -3.57 11.32
C ILE A 150 9.71 -4.78 10.52
N ARG A 151 10.27 -4.60 9.32
CA ARG A 151 10.86 -5.67 8.52
C ARG A 151 11.90 -6.45 9.31
N ASP A 152 12.81 -5.74 9.97
CA ASP A 152 13.91 -6.36 10.74
C ASP A 152 13.41 -7.11 11.97
N ALA A 153 12.27 -6.69 12.55
CA ALA A 153 11.59 -7.41 13.62
C ALA A 153 10.82 -8.63 13.11
N ALA A 154 10.31 -8.58 11.87
CA ALA A 154 9.42 -9.58 11.27
C ALA A 154 10.10 -10.48 10.22
N LYS A 155 11.39 -10.79 10.37
CA LYS A 155 12.29 -11.43 9.37
C LYS A 155 11.72 -12.68 8.65
N ARG A 156 10.75 -13.37 9.22
CA ARG A 156 10.18 -14.63 8.69
C ARG A 156 8.76 -14.45 8.15
N ALA A 157 8.16 -13.30 8.35
CA ALA A 157 6.81 -13.02 7.91
C ALA A 157 6.81 -12.46 6.48
N LYS A 158 5.72 -12.68 5.76
CA LYS A 158 5.44 -11.93 4.53
C LYS A 158 5.08 -10.50 4.89
N LEU A 159 5.55 -9.55 4.10
CA LEU A 159 5.26 -8.13 4.29
C LEU A 159 4.41 -7.64 3.12
N THR A 160 3.25 -7.07 3.40
CA THR A 160 2.38 -6.48 2.38
C THR A 160 2.01 -5.04 2.73
N TRP A 161 1.89 -4.22 1.71
CA TRP A 161 1.47 -2.84 1.83
C TRP A 161 0.22 -2.60 0.97
N ASN A 162 -0.92 -2.46 1.61
CA ASN A 162 -2.15 -2.05 0.95
C ASN A 162 -2.14 -0.53 0.84
N LEU A 163 -2.23 -0.01 -0.37
CA LEU A 163 -2.16 1.44 -0.59
C LEU A 163 -3.36 2.15 0.02
N GLY A 164 -3.07 3.18 0.80
CA GLY A 164 -4.06 4.10 1.34
C GLY A 164 -4.33 5.30 0.42
N ASN A 165 -5.22 6.17 0.85
CA ASN A 165 -5.51 7.37 0.06
C ASN A 165 -4.41 8.44 0.17
N HIS A 166 -3.67 8.48 1.26
CA HIS A 166 -2.51 9.36 1.40
C HIS A 166 -1.32 8.84 0.57
N ASP A 167 -1.06 7.54 0.59
CA ASP A 167 -0.06 6.93 -0.30
C ASP A 167 -0.38 7.24 -1.78
N GLY A 168 -1.67 7.17 -2.14
CA GLY A 168 -2.14 7.50 -3.49
C GLY A 168 -1.97 8.97 -3.89
N ARG A 169 -1.80 9.92 -2.94
CA ARG A 169 -1.55 11.34 -3.26
C ARG A 169 -0.30 11.52 -4.10
N TYR A 170 0.72 10.73 -3.84
CA TYR A 170 1.98 10.77 -4.58
C TYR A 170 1.75 10.50 -6.07
N GLU A 171 1.11 9.37 -6.38
CA GLU A 171 0.84 8.97 -7.76
C GLU A 171 -0.14 9.94 -8.46
N MET A 172 -1.17 10.39 -7.73
CA MET A 172 -2.11 11.37 -8.28
C MET A 172 -1.43 12.70 -8.59
N ARG A 173 -0.52 13.17 -7.72
CA ARG A 173 0.21 14.40 -7.94
C ARG A 173 1.17 14.27 -9.12
N LEU A 174 1.90 13.16 -9.21
CA LEU A 174 2.78 12.87 -10.35
C LEU A 174 1.99 12.87 -11.67
N ALA A 175 0.87 12.15 -11.73
CA ALA A 175 0.03 12.08 -12.91
C ALA A 175 -0.57 13.45 -13.32
N GLN A 176 -0.80 14.33 -12.34
CA GLN A 176 -1.37 15.66 -12.59
C GLN A 176 -0.34 16.68 -13.12
N VAL A 177 0.88 16.67 -12.56
CA VAL A 177 1.86 17.74 -12.83
C VAL A 177 2.98 17.32 -13.77
N ALA A 178 3.24 16.02 -13.91
CA ALA A 178 4.31 15.46 -14.72
C ALA A 178 3.91 14.11 -15.32
N PRO A 179 2.81 14.05 -16.10
CA PRO A 179 2.30 12.78 -16.65
C PRO A 179 3.29 12.08 -17.59
N GLU A 180 4.25 12.81 -18.13
CA GLU A 180 5.34 12.29 -18.96
C GLU A 180 6.27 11.34 -18.20
N PHE A 181 6.34 11.43 -16.86
CA PHE A 181 7.10 10.52 -16.03
C PHE A 181 6.32 9.26 -15.60
N ALA A 182 5.05 9.15 -15.98
CA ALA A 182 4.27 7.96 -15.69
C ALA A 182 4.97 6.72 -16.26
N ARG A 183 5.04 5.64 -15.45
CA ARG A 183 5.68 4.36 -15.78
C ARG A 183 7.22 4.38 -15.88
N ILE A 184 7.87 5.49 -15.56
CA ILE A 184 9.32 5.51 -15.41
C ILE A 184 9.67 4.95 -14.04
N HIS A 185 10.53 3.92 -14.00
CA HIS A 185 11.04 3.36 -12.76
C HIS A 185 11.89 4.40 -12.00
N GLY A 186 11.75 4.44 -10.68
CA GLY A 186 12.48 5.34 -9.80
C GLY A 186 11.73 6.62 -9.42
N VAL A 187 10.56 6.89 -10.05
CA VAL A 187 9.76 8.09 -9.75
C VAL A 187 8.45 7.78 -9.02
N HIS A 188 8.09 6.53 -8.85
CA HIS A 188 6.87 6.12 -8.15
C HIS A 188 7.12 5.90 -6.67
N LEU A 189 6.12 6.13 -5.83
CA LEU A 189 6.23 6.00 -4.37
C LEU A 189 6.85 4.65 -3.97
N LYS A 190 6.37 3.55 -4.55
CA LYS A 190 6.86 2.20 -4.26
C LYS A 190 8.34 2.00 -4.56
N ASP A 191 8.88 2.70 -5.55
CA ASP A 191 10.27 2.55 -5.97
C ASP A 191 11.26 2.99 -4.88
N HIS A 192 10.78 3.78 -3.92
CA HIS A 192 11.56 4.27 -2.77
C HIS A 192 11.64 3.26 -1.61
N PHE A 193 10.87 2.16 -1.63
CA PHE A 193 10.74 1.24 -0.48
C PHE A 193 11.34 -0.16 -0.69
N GLY A 194 11.96 -0.41 -1.82
CA GLY A 194 12.53 -1.72 -2.16
C GLY A 194 11.45 -2.81 -2.32
N ASP A 195 11.90 -4.06 -2.41
CA ASP A 195 11.04 -5.21 -2.75
C ASP A 195 10.49 -5.99 -1.56
N ASP A 196 10.85 -5.64 -0.34
CA ASP A 196 10.42 -6.36 0.86
C ASP A 196 8.90 -6.23 1.08
N TRP A 197 8.37 -5.02 0.90
CA TRP A 197 6.96 -4.71 1.04
C TRP A 197 6.23 -4.86 -0.30
N LYS A 198 5.45 -5.93 -0.43
CA LYS A 198 4.66 -6.17 -1.66
C LYS A 198 3.40 -5.31 -1.65
N SER A 199 3.36 -4.31 -2.54
CA SER A 199 2.23 -3.37 -2.62
C SER A 199 1.04 -3.93 -3.40
N ALA A 200 -0.19 -3.60 -2.97
CA ALA A 200 -1.45 -3.91 -3.63
C ALA A 200 -2.57 -2.97 -3.12
N TRP A 201 -3.78 -3.10 -3.65
CA TRP A 201 -4.96 -2.44 -3.08
C TRP A 201 -5.58 -3.23 -1.93
N SER A 202 -5.29 -4.51 -1.82
CA SER A 202 -5.78 -5.37 -0.73
C SER A 202 -4.92 -6.61 -0.56
N THR A 203 -4.90 -7.13 0.68
CA THR A 203 -4.34 -8.44 1.01
C THR A 203 -5.48 -9.38 1.40
N TRP A 204 -5.50 -10.56 0.80
CA TRP A 204 -6.51 -11.59 1.08
C TRP A 204 -5.85 -12.76 1.78
N VAL A 205 -6.39 -13.16 2.92
CA VAL A 205 -5.87 -14.31 3.68
C VAL A 205 -6.88 -15.44 3.61
N ASN A 206 -6.43 -16.61 3.18
CA ASN A 206 -7.20 -17.85 3.03
C ASN A 206 -8.50 -17.68 2.19
N GLY A 207 -8.52 -16.70 1.28
CA GLY A 207 -9.70 -16.39 0.49
C GLY A 207 -10.93 -15.88 1.28
N ASP A 208 -10.82 -15.72 2.61
CA ASP A 208 -11.94 -15.39 3.49
C ASP A 208 -11.76 -14.07 4.26
N VAL A 209 -10.56 -13.64 4.53
CA VAL A 209 -10.25 -12.38 5.20
C VAL A 209 -9.74 -11.36 4.19
N VAL A 210 -10.43 -10.25 4.04
CA VAL A 210 -10.05 -9.13 3.18
C VAL A 210 -9.45 -8.03 4.04
N ILE A 211 -8.21 -7.65 3.76
CA ILE A 211 -7.52 -6.54 4.40
C ILE A 211 -7.33 -5.46 3.35
N LYS A 212 -7.90 -4.29 3.56
CA LYS A 212 -7.76 -3.14 2.65
C LYS A 212 -7.90 -1.84 3.43
N HIS A 213 -7.29 -0.76 2.94
CA HIS A 213 -7.25 0.49 3.68
C HIS A 213 -8.66 1.03 3.97
N ARG A 214 -9.53 1.16 2.99
CA ARG A 214 -10.87 1.74 3.15
C ARG A 214 -11.93 1.02 2.31
N LEU A 215 -13.19 1.07 2.78
CA LEU A 215 -14.36 0.64 2.00
C LEU A 215 -15.52 1.62 2.23
N LYS A 216 -16.22 1.54 3.36
CA LYS A 216 -17.29 2.48 3.75
C LYS A 216 -16.81 3.35 4.92
N GLY A 217 -17.27 4.58 4.96
CA GLY A 217 -17.01 5.53 6.05
C GLY A 217 -18.09 5.50 7.12
N GLY A 218 -17.91 6.38 8.14
CA GLY A 218 -18.87 6.63 9.21
C GLY A 218 -18.64 5.79 10.47
N ILE A 219 -19.35 6.13 11.55
CA ILE A 219 -19.16 5.56 12.89
C ILE A 219 -19.40 4.04 12.95
N HIS A 220 -20.24 3.52 12.06
CA HIS A 220 -20.58 2.10 11.95
C HIS A 220 -19.82 1.39 10.82
N ALA A 221 -18.71 1.96 10.32
CA ALA A 221 -18.00 1.43 9.16
C ALA A 221 -17.57 -0.02 9.34
N ALA A 222 -17.03 -0.41 10.50
CA ALA A 222 -16.60 -1.79 10.74
C ALA A 222 -17.76 -2.79 10.55
N HIS A 223 -18.96 -2.46 11.07
CA HIS A 223 -20.16 -3.24 10.85
C HIS A 223 -20.60 -3.23 9.38
N ASN A 224 -20.74 -2.04 8.79
CA ASN A 224 -21.22 -1.90 7.42
C ASN A 224 -20.28 -2.58 6.39
N ASN A 225 -18.99 -2.58 6.67
CA ASN A 225 -18.00 -3.20 5.82
C ASN A 225 -18.16 -4.73 5.78
N THR A 226 -18.53 -5.38 6.90
CA THR A 226 -18.85 -6.83 6.91
C THR A 226 -20.02 -7.17 6.03
N LEU A 227 -21.08 -6.37 6.08
CA LEU A 227 -22.27 -6.55 5.22
C LEU A 227 -21.91 -6.42 3.75
N HIS A 228 -21.18 -5.37 3.38
CA HIS A 228 -20.81 -5.13 1.98
C HIS A 228 -19.77 -6.10 1.42
N ALA A 229 -18.82 -6.53 2.26
CA ALA A 229 -17.80 -7.47 1.82
C ALA A 229 -18.29 -8.91 1.71
N GLY A 230 -19.31 -9.31 2.50
CA GLY A 230 -19.73 -10.69 2.63
C GLY A 230 -18.65 -11.62 3.20
N LYS A 231 -17.59 -11.06 3.82
CA LYS A 231 -16.39 -11.73 4.34
C LYS A 231 -15.92 -11.07 5.63
N HIS A 232 -14.96 -11.70 6.31
CA HIS A 232 -14.19 -10.95 7.30
C HIS A 232 -13.49 -9.78 6.60
N ILE A 233 -13.51 -8.60 7.22
CA ILE A 233 -12.90 -7.42 6.63
C ILE A 233 -12.14 -6.59 7.66
N VAL A 234 -10.91 -6.22 7.33
CA VAL A 234 -10.04 -5.38 8.14
C VAL A 234 -9.77 -4.08 7.38
N THR A 235 -10.11 -2.96 7.99
CA THR A 235 -9.90 -1.63 7.41
C THR A 235 -9.10 -0.73 8.36
N GLY A 236 -8.51 0.32 7.82
CA GLY A 236 -7.96 1.47 8.54
C GLY A 236 -8.79 2.72 8.26
N HIS A 237 -8.13 3.84 7.97
CA HIS A 237 -8.70 5.10 7.47
C HIS A 237 -9.53 5.92 8.48
N LEU A 238 -10.27 5.28 9.36
CA LEU A 238 -11.17 5.97 10.30
C LEU A 238 -10.57 6.07 11.71
N HIS A 239 -9.43 5.47 11.95
CA HIS A 239 -8.65 5.53 13.19
C HIS A 239 -9.42 5.07 14.43
N SER A 240 -10.47 4.25 14.29
CA SER A 240 -11.43 4.03 15.40
C SER A 240 -11.14 2.82 16.28
N LEU A 241 -10.18 1.95 15.91
CA LEU A 241 -9.71 0.75 16.62
C LEU A 241 -10.84 -0.05 17.27
N LYS A 242 -11.44 -0.97 16.53
CA LYS A 242 -12.55 -1.79 17.03
C LYS A 242 -12.72 -3.11 16.27
N VAL A 243 -13.41 -4.05 16.93
CA VAL A 243 -13.88 -5.29 16.34
C VAL A 243 -15.38 -5.35 16.47
N THR A 244 -16.09 -5.61 15.37
CA THR A 244 -17.54 -5.73 15.33
C THR A 244 -17.92 -7.06 14.68
N PRO A 245 -18.53 -8.01 15.41
CA PRO A 245 -19.05 -9.23 14.83
C PRO A 245 -20.39 -8.97 14.11
N TRP A 246 -20.63 -9.76 13.08
CA TRP A 246 -21.93 -9.87 12.41
C TRP A 246 -22.23 -11.33 12.09
N THR A 247 -23.45 -11.77 12.40
CA THR A 247 -23.91 -13.15 12.15
C THR A 247 -25.16 -13.13 11.29
N ASP A 248 -25.16 -13.93 10.23
CA ASP A 248 -26.30 -14.22 9.39
C ASP A 248 -26.32 -15.74 9.05
N TYR A 249 -27.16 -16.15 8.12
CA TYR A 249 -27.23 -17.56 7.70
C TYR A 249 -25.93 -18.10 7.07
N GLY A 250 -25.04 -17.23 6.62
CA GLY A 250 -23.70 -17.60 6.12
C GLY A 250 -22.64 -17.76 7.21
N GLY A 251 -23.00 -17.50 8.49
CA GLY A 251 -22.10 -17.61 9.63
C GLY A 251 -21.66 -16.25 10.20
N THR A 252 -20.72 -16.31 11.16
CA THR A 252 -20.20 -15.10 11.81
C THR A 252 -19.00 -14.53 11.05
N ARG A 253 -19.01 -13.23 10.81
CA ARG A 253 -17.93 -12.47 10.20
C ARG A 253 -17.54 -11.30 11.09
N PHE A 254 -16.30 -10.84 10.95
CA PHE A 254 -15.77 -9.74 11.74
C PHE A 254 -15.44 -8.55 10.83
N GLY A 255 -15.90 -7.36 11.22
CA GLY A 255 -15.40 -6.08 10.74
C GLY A 255 -14.41 -5.51 11.76
N VAL A 256 -13.22 -5.21 11.29
CA VAL A 256 -12.14 -4.69 12.13
C VAL A 256 -11.71 -3.34 11.59
N ASP A 257 -11.57 -2.37 12.48
CA ASP A 257 -10.86 -1.11 12.21
C ASP A 257 -9.57 -1.14 13.02
N THR A 258 -8.43 -0.97 12.36
CA THR A 258 -7.10 -1.11 12.96
C THR A 258 -6.68 0.08 13.81
N GLY A 259 -7.49 1.14 13.87
CA GLY A 259 -7.09 2.39 14.50
C GLY A 259 -6.02 3.12 13.70
N THR A 260 -5.15 3.83 14.37
CA THR A 260 -3.98 4.50 13.78
C THR A 260 -2.71 4.14 14.53
N THR A 261 -1.58 4.04 13.84
CA THR A 261 -0.26 3.94 14.48
C THR A 261 0.41 5.30 14.62
N ALA A 262 -0.21 6.38 14.15
CA ALA A 262 0.18 7.75 14.48
C ALA A 262 -0.31 8.17 15.87
N GLU A 263 0.15 9.31 16.35
CA GLU A 263 -0.37 9.94 17.58
C GLU A 263 -1.64 10.73 17.24
N PRO A 264 -2.82 10.38 17.80
CA PRO A 264 -4.08 11.05 17.46
C PRO A 264 -4.08 12.56 17.68
N TYR A 265 -3.27 13.05 18.60
CA TYR A 265 -3.08 14.47 18.89
C TYR A 265 -1.71 14.99 18.44
N GLY A 266 -1.04 14.28 17.55
CA GLY A 266 0.25 14.63 17.00
C GLY A 266 0.18 15.73 15.92
N PRO A 267 1.33 16.28 15.53
CA PRO A 267 1.41 17.42 14.61
C PRO A 267 0.86 17.09 13.21
N MET A 268 0.83 15.81 12.79
CA MET A 268 0.28 15.38 11.52
C MET A 268 -1.24 15.63 11.38
N PHE A 269 -1.93 15.82 12.52
CA PHE A 269 -3.39 15.97 12.52
C PHE A 269 -3.87 17.30 13.13
N THR A 270 -2.99 18.10 13.73
CA THR A 270 -3.38 19.29 14.49
C THR A 270 -4.13 20.30 13.64
N ASP A 271 -3.57 20.63 12.48
CA ASP A 271 -4.16 21.63 11.60
C ASP A 271 -5.38 21.09 10.84
N TYR A 272 -5.46 19.77 10.64
CA TYR A 272 -6.58 19.12 9.98
C TYR A 272 -7.83 19.03 10.87
N MET A 273 -7.67 18.80 12.17
CA MET A 273 -8.75 18.54 13.12
C MET A 273 -9.10 19.73 14.00
N GLU A 274 -8.34 20.83 13.87
CA GLU A 274 -8.50 21.99 14.74
C GLU A 274 -8.46 21.58 16.23
N ASP A 275 -9.38 22.07 17.07
CA ASP A 275 -9.51 21.73 18.49
C ASP A 275 -10.60 20.69 18.78
N GLY A 276 -11.22 20.11 17.74
CA GLY A 276 -12.32 19.16 17.88
C GLY A 276 -11.95 17.86 18.61
N PRO A 277 -12.90 17.25 19.34
CA PRO A 277 -12.69 15.96 19.97
C PRO A 277 -12.53 14.87 18.91
N ARG A 278 -11.51 14.02 19.06
CA ARG A 278 -11.17 12.95 18.12
C ARG A 278 -11.64 11.60 18.66
N ASN A 279 -12.53 10.93 17.94
CA ASN A 279 -12.90 9.54 18.25
C ASN A 279 -11.90 8.56 17.64
N TRP A 280 -10.60 8.87 17.76
CA TRP A 280 -9.51 8.11 17.25
C TRP A 280 -8.76 7.38 18.36
N ARG A 281 -8.21 6.22 18.04
CA ARG A 281 -7.46 5.39 18.99
C ARG A 281 -6.20 4.87 18.33
N SER A 282 -5.09 5.04 19.04
CA SER A 282 -3.80 4.53 18.60
C SER A 282 -3.67 3.05 18.95
N GLY A 283 -3.27 2.25 17.96
CA GLY A 283 -3.14 0.80 18.11
C GLY A 283 -3.05 0.07 16.78
N PHE A 284 -3.28 -1.24 16.81
CA PHE A 284 -3.29 -2.12 15.64
C PHE A 284 -4.04 -3.42 15.93
N ALA A 285 -4.34 -4.20 14.88
CA ALA A 285 -5.03 -5.47 14.99
C ALA A 285 -4.07 -6.67 14.96
N VAL A 286 -4.44 -7.71 15.70
CA VAL A 286 -3.79 -9.02 15.72
C VAL A 286 -4.82 -10.07 15.27
N LEU A 287 -4.53 -10.77 14.19
CA LEU A 287 -5.38 -11.80 13.60
C LEU A 287 -4.71 -13.15 13.81
N THR A 288 -5.36 -14.04 14.54
CA THR A 288 -4.88 -15.40 14.76
C THR A 288 -5.62 -16.39 13.89
N PHE A 289 -4.90 -17.25 13.19
CA PHE A 289 -5.44 -18.31 12.33
C PHE A 289 -5.18 -19.67 12.94
N HIS A 290 -6.20 -20.53 12.90
CA HIS A 290 -6.11 -21.95 13.30
C HIS A 290 -6.84 -22.81 12.29
N LYS A 291 -6.15 -23.78 11.68
CA LYS A 291 -6.67 -24.61 10.59
C LYS A 291 -7.32 -23.77 9.48
N SER A 292 -6.59 -22.74 9.03
CA SER A 292 -6.99 -21.76 8.01
C SER A 292 -8.19 -20.88 8.37
N ARG A 293 -8.74 -20.96 9.58
CA ARG A 293 -9.89 -20.15 10.02
C ARG A 293 -9.41 -18.99 10.88
N LEU A 294 -9.97 -17.81 10.67
CA LEU A 294 -9.76 -16.66 11.54
C LEU A 294 -10.44 -16.90 12.90
N LEU A 295 -9.68 -16.80 13.97
CA LEU A 295 -10.21 -16.75 15.32
C LEU A 295 -10.76 -15.35 15.62
N TRP A 296 -11.30 -15.11 16.83
CA TRP A 296 -11.78 -13.80 17.21
C TRP A 296 -10.63 -12.77 17.11
N PRO A 297 -10.77 -11.72 16.27
CA PRO A 297 -9.72 -10.70 16.12
C PRO A 297 -9.47 -9.97 17.42
N GLU A 298 -8.20 -9.66 17.67
CA GLU A 298 -7.77 -8.93 18.85
C GLU A 298 -7.20 -7.57 18.44
N VAL A 299 -7.19 -6.61 19.36
CA VAL A 299 -6.54 -5.32 19.16
C VAL A 299 -5.52 -5.05 20.25
N VAL A 300 -4.45 -4.38 19.89
CA VAL A 300 -3.48 -3.78 20.79
C VAL A 300 -3.78 -2.30 20.86
N HIS A 301 -4.07 -1.77 22.03
CA HIS A 301 -4.46 -0.38 22.23
C HIS A 301 -3.37 0.36 23.02
N VAL A 302 -3.00 1.56 22.58
CA VAL A 302 -2.12 2.45 23.32
C VAL A 302 -2.91 3.08 24.45
N CYS A 303 -2.58 2.72 25.68
CA CYS A 303 -3.28 3.19 26.89
C CYS A 303 -2.49 4.25 27.69
N GLY A 304 -1.25 4.53 27.30
CA GLY A 304 -0.41 5.53 27.95
C GLY A 304 0.90 5.77 27.21
N LYS A 305 1.70 6.71 27.70
CA LYS A 305 3.03 6.97 27.16
C LYS A 305 3.91 5.72 27.34
N ASN A 306 4.33 5.11 26.24
CA ASN A 306 5.09 3.87 26.21
C ASN A 306 4.34 2.67 26.83
N GLU A 307 3.01 2.69 26.85
CA GLU A 307 2.20 1.63 27.42
C GLU A 307 1.12 1.19 26.43
N VAL A 308 0.95 -0.12 26.29
CA VAL A 308 -0.11 -0.72 25.49
C VAL A 308 -0.82 -1.80 26.29
N GLU A 309 -2.12 -1.92 26.08
CA GLU A 309 -2.89 -3.03 26.63
C GLU A 309 -3.15 -4.10 25.56
N PHE A 310 -3.03 -5.35 25.98
CA PHE A 310 -3.31 -6.52 25.16
C PHE A 310 -3.67 -7.71 26.07
N ARG A 311 -4.79 -8.37 25.77
CA ARG A 311 -5.28 -9.54 26.54
C ARG A 311 -5.37 -9.28 28.05
N GLY A 312 -5.88 -8.11 28.43
CA GLY A 312 -6.05 -7.73 29.83
C GLY A 312 -4.75 -7.45 30.60
N LYS A 313 -3.65 -7.24 29.87
CA LYS A 313 -2.34 -6.89 30.46
C LYS A 313 -1.84 -5.59 29.86
N VAL A 314 -1.21 -4.76 30.69
CA VAL A 314 -0.47 -3.58 30.26
C VAL A 314 1.01 -3.96 30.09
N ALA A 315 1.56 -3.71 28.92
CA ALA A 315 2.95 -3.89 28.60
C ALA A 315 3.64 -2.53 28.42
N LYS A 316 4.82 -2.37 29.04
CA LYS A 316 5.73 -1.23 28.78
C LYS A 316 6.61 -1.54 27.58
N LEU A 317 6.94 -0.49 26.81
CA LEU A 317 7.73 -0.56 25.57
C LEU A 317 9.13 -0.01 25.75
#